data_209564af779f9c8147bffb8a85b1cce3
#
_entry.id   209564af779f9c8147bffb8a85b1cce3
#
_cell.length_a   1.000
_cell.length_b   1.000
_cell.length_c   1.000
_cell.angle_alpha   90.00
_cell.angle_beta   90.00
_cell.angle_gamma   90.00
#
_symmetry.space_group_name_H-M   'P 1'
#
loop_
_entity.id
_entity.type
_entity.pdbx_description
1 polymer ?
#
loop_
_entity_poly.entity_id
_entity_poly.type
_entity_poly.pdbx_seq_one_letter_code
_entity_poly.pdbx_strand_id
1 'polypeptide(L)'
;MIRFHQCQKARKRGRADGRAGIAIYRQTKALRIERRRRLDRARMSGEVQRADDSPSTSGGSSDLEQRETAPPEQEREPAQPKKKETKISSKTAAKLSTSAKRIQKELAEITLDPPPNCSAGPKGDNIYEWRSTILGPPGSVYEGGVFFLDIAFTPDYPFKPPKVTFRTRIYHCNINSQGVICLDILKDNWSPALTISKVLLSICSLLTDCNPADPLVGSIATQYLTNRTEHDRIAKQWTKRYAT
;
A
#
# COMPACT_ATOMS: atom_id res chain seq x y z
N MET A 1 6.00 -40.18 27.11
CA MET A 1 7.02 -39.12 27.28
C MET A 1 7.45 -38.41 25.99
N ILE A 2 7.24 -38.96 24.81
CA ILE A 2 7.70 -38.38 23.54
C ILE A 2 6.87 -37.15 23.06
N ARG A 3 5.58 -37.09 23.38
CA ARG A 3 4.71 -35.95 22.96
C ARG A 3 4.98 -34.60 23.69
N PHE A 4 5.52 -34.65 24.90
CA PHE A 4 5.83 -33.42 25.69
C PHE A 4 7.08 -32.70 25.17
N HIS A 5 8.05 -33.43 24.62
CA HIS A 5 9.30 -32.87 24.09
C HIS A 5 9.13 -32.16 22.75
N GLN A 6 8.19 -32.62 21.91
CA GLN A 6 7.88 -31.97 20.63
C GLN A 6 7.14 -30.63 20.81
N CYS A 7 6.26 -30.55 21.81
CA CYS A 7 5.53 -29.31 22.12
C CYS A 7 6.45 -28.18 22.65
N GLN A 8 7.48 -28.56 23.42
CA GLN A 8 8.47 -27.56 23.91
C GLN A 8 9.43 -27.07 22.78
N LYS A 9 9.78 -27.93 21.82
CA LYS A 9 10.58 -27.53 20.65
C LYS A 9 9.81 -26.57 19.70
N ALA A 10 8.52 -26.80 19.50
CA ALA A 10 7.67 -25.90 18.71
C ALA A 10 7.50 -24.53 19.38
N ARG A 11 7.31 -24.48 20.72
CA ARG A 11 7.24 -23.21 21.49
C ARG A 11 8.56 -22.43 21.48
N LYS A 12 9.71 -23.10 21.47
CA LYS A 12 11.02 -22.42 21.39
C LYS A 12 11.30 -21.84 19.99
N ARG A 13 10.85 -22.52 18.91
CA ARG A 13 10.98 -21.99 17.53
C ARG A 13 10.07 -20.77 17.29
N GLY A 14 8.81 -20.80 17.69
CA GLY A 14 7.89 -19.65 17.54
C GLY A 14 8.33 -18.41 18.33
N ARG A 15 9.06 -18.57 19.47
CA ARG A 15 9.66 -17.41 20.19
C ARG A 15 10.89 -16.83 19.52
N ALA A 16 11.65 -17.63 18.77
CA ALA A 16 12.82 -17.16 18.02
C ALA A 16 12.39 -16.32 16.80
N ASP A 17 11.37 -16.76 16.07
CA ASP A 17 10.86 -16.07 14.88
C ASP A 17 10.20 -14.73 15.23
N GLY A 18 9.44 -14.65 16.33
CA GLY A 18 8.88 -13.39 16.81
C GLY A 18 9.95 -12.36 17.24
N ARG A 19 11.06 -12.83 17.83
CA ARG A 19 12.18 -11.93 18.19
C ARG A 19 12.94 -11.43 16.97
N ALA A 20 13.09 -12.23 15.93
CA ALA A 20 13.72 -11.84 14.66
C ALA A 20 12.88 -10.77 13.95
N GLY A 21 11.57 -10.91 13.88
CA GLY A 21 10.66 -9.90 13.31
C GLY A 21 10.73 -8.56 14.04
N ILE A 22 10.75 -8.59 15.38
CA ILE A 22 10.89 -7.37 16.21
C ILE A 22 12.28 -6.74 16.05
N ALA A 23 13.33 -7.52 15.90
CA ALA A 23 14.69 -7.02 15.66
C ALA A 23 14.79 -6.33 14.31
N ILE A 24 14.24 -6.91 13.26
CA ILE A 24 14.20 -6.32 11.90
C ILE A 24 13.41 -5.01 11.91
N TYR A 25 12.24 -4.97 12.60
CA TYR A 25 11.45 -3.73 12.73
C TYR A 25 12.22 -2.63 13.48
N ARG A 26 12.87 -2.96 14.61
CA ARG A 26 13.69 -1.99 15.34
C ARG A 26 14.86 -1.47 14.51
N GLN A 27 15.50 -2.33 13.74
CA GLN A 27 16.61 -1.97 12.85
C GLN A 27 16.15 -1.09 11.68
N THR A 28 15.00 -1.38 11.08
CA THR A 28 14.41 -0.54 10.03
C THR A 28 13.95 0.81 10.57
N LYS A 29 13.40 0.87 11.80
CA LYS A 29 13.03 2.13 12.47
C LYS A 29 14.26 2.98 12.80
N ALA A 30 15.35 2.38 13.28
CA ALA A 30 16.61 3.06 13.54
C ALA A 30 17.25 3.64 12.27
N LEU A 31 17.31 2.86 11.19
CA LEU A 31 17.79 3.30 9.88
C LEU A 31 16.94 4.44 9.29
N ARG A 32 15.63 4.43 9.55
CA ARG A 32 14.69 5.48 9.10
C ARG A 32 14.94 6.81 9.82
N ILE A 33 15.18 6.77 11.15
CA ILE A 33 15.52 7.95 11.95
C ILE A 33 16.85 8.53 11.48
N GLU A 34 17.83 7.69 11.20
CA GLU A 34 19.15 8.11 10.76
C GLU A 34 19.13 8.72 9.35
N ARG A 35 18.33 8.15 8.43
CA ARG A 35 18.10 8.71 7.09
C ARG A 35 17.39 10.06 7.14
N ARG A 36 16.40 10.22 8.03
CA ARG A 36 15.70 11.50 8.25
C ARG A 36 16.67 12.57 8.78
N ARG A 37 17.50 12.22 9.77
CA ARG A 37 18.54 13.12 10.28
C ARG A 37 19.59 13.48 9.23
N ARG A 38 19.93 12.60 8.29
CA ARG A 38 20.82 12.91 7.16
C ARG A 38 20.18 13.86 6.15
N LEU A 39 18.90 13.67 5.83
CA LEU A 39 18.16 14.56 4.94
C LEU A 39 17.98 15.95 5.54
N ASP A 40 17.70 16.03 6.84
CA ASP A 40 17.57 17.29 7.56
C ASP A 40 18.93 18.04 7.62
N ARG A 41 20.04 17.32 7.82
CA ARG A 41 21.39 17.93 7.71
C ARG A 41 21.74 18.38 6.30
N ALA A 42 21.39 17.62 5.28
CA ALA A 42 21.63 17.99 3.89
C ALA A 42 20.79 19.24 3.48
N ARG A 43 19.61 19.40 4.07
CA ARG A 43 18.75 20.56 3.86
C ARG A 43 19.27 21.82 4.55
N MET A 44 19.93 21.68 5.70
CA MET A 44 20.53 22.79 6.44
C MET A 44 21.88 23.24 5.87
N SER A 45 22.55 22.42 5.05
CA SER A 45 23.83 22.76 4.39
C SER A 45 23.71 23.24 2.95
N GLY A 46 22.47 23.31 2.40
CA GLY A 46 22.20 23.72 1.01
C GLY A 46 21.76 25.15 0.79
N GLU A 47 21.85 26.01 1.80
CA GLU A 47 21.38 27.40 1.72
C GLU A 47 22.57 28.37 1.69
N VAL A 48 23.37 28.34 0.64
CA VAL A 48 24.22 29.45 0.13
C VAL A 48 24.62 29.13 -1.31
N GLN A 49 23.98 29.73 -2.30
CA GLN A 49 24.56 30.44 -3.43
C GLN A 49 23.46 30.74 -4.46
N ARG A 50 23.07 32.01 -4.46
CA ARG A 50 22.45 32.67 -5.63
C ARG A 50 23.57 33.14 -6.55
N ALA A 51 23.41 32.90 -7.84
CA ALA A 51 24.03 33.71 -8.86
C ALA A 51 23.01 33.93 -9.97
N ASP A 52 22.69 35.19 -10.18
CA ASP A 52 22.00 35.76 -11.33
C ASP A 52 22.73 35.39 -12.63
N ASP A 53 21.95 35.19 -13.70
CA ASP A 53 22.23 35.71 -15.02
C ASP A 53 21.05 35.47 -15.97
N SER A 54 20.38 36.54 -16.35
CA SER A 54 19.62 36.63 -17.61
C SER A 54 20.51 37.28 -18.65
N PRO A 55 20.34 37.00 -19.95
CA PRO A 55 19.74 38.05 -20.77
C PRO A 55 18.77 37.63 -21.88
N SER A 56 17.88 38.53 -22.15
CA SER A 56 16.94 38.74 -23.23
C SER A 56 17.54 38.76 -24.64
N THR A 57 16.71 38.40 -25.64
CA THR A 57 16.51 39.07 -26.96
C THR A 57 15.42 38.31 -27.71
N SER A 58 14.29 38.84 -28.00
CA SER A 58 13.76 39.73 -29.05
C SER A 58 13.63 39.12 -30.44
N GLY A 59 12.40 39.19 -30.95
CA GLY A 59 12.14 39.48 -32.36
C GLY A 59 11.41 38.37 -33.13
N GLY A 60 10.21 38.62 -33.57
CA GLY A 60 9.80 38.98 -34.87
C GLY A 60 8.47 38.40 -35.30
N SER A 61 7.55 39.27 -35.62
CA SER A 61 6.23 39.12 -36.26
C SER A 61 6.26 38.50 -37.64
N SER A 62 5.14 37.91 -38.03
CA SER A 62 4.32 38.40 -39.18
C SER A 62 3.19 37.39 -39.51
N ASP A 63 2.03 37.97 -39.48
CA ASP A 63 0.77 37.79 -40.19
C ASP A 63 0.82 37.08 -41.55
N LEU A 64 -0.25 36.37 -41.88
CA LEU A 64 -1.19 36.72 -42.93
C LEU A 64 -2.29 35.64 -43.13
N GLU A 65 -3.48 36.11 -43.12
CA GLU A 65 -4.81 35.63 -43.49
C GLU A 65 -4.90 34.89 -44.81
N GLN A 66 -5.93 34.05 -44.94
CA GLN A 66 -7.09 34.11 -45.87
C GLN A 66 -7.67 32.69 -46.03
N ARG A 67 -8.89 32.45 -45.72
CA ARG A 67 -10.22 32.66 -46.32
C ARG A 67 -10.81 31.43 -47.04
N GLU A 68 -11.95 31.02 -46.45
CA GLU A 68 -13.18 30.44 -47.00
C GLU A 68 -13.17 29.55 -48.26
N THR A 69 -13.84 28.39 -48.11
CA THR A 69 -15.12 28.06 -48.81
C THR A 69 -15.69 26.71 -48.37
N ALA A 70 -17.00 26.66 -48.10
CA ALA A 70 -17.87 25.48 -48.07
C ALA A 70 -18.92 25.64 -49.15
N PRO A 71 -19.90 24.68 -49.38
CA PRO A 71 -19.95 23.23 -49.35
C PRO A 71 -20.41 22.65 -50.72
N PRO A 72 -20.86 21.39 -50.88
CA PRO A 72 -22.27 21.03 -50.66
C PRO A 72 -22.53 19.60 -50.09
N GLU A 73 -23.73 19.47 -49.59
CA GLU A 73 -24.41 18.28 -49.06
C GLU A 73 -24.55 17.13 -50.04
N GLN A 74 -24.49 15.87 -49.49
CA GLN A 74 -25.36 14.76 -49.97
C GLN A 74 -25.45 13.61 -48.97
N GLU A 75 -26.68 13.34 -48.63
CA GLU A 75 -27.41 12.12 -48.37
C GLU A 75 -26.98 11.12 -47.27
N ARG A 76 -27.96 10.86 -46.41
CA ARG A 76 -28.02 9.91 -45.30
C ARG A 76 -28.26 8.49 -45.77
N GLU A 77 -27.49 7.54 -45.21
CA GLU A 77 -27.93 6.17 -45.00
C GLU A 77 -27.61 5.72 -43.56
N PRO A 78 -28.42 4.81 -42.92
CA PRO A 78 -28.41 4.60 -41.51
C PRO A 78 -27.27 3.69 -41.05
N ALA A 79 -26.37 4.23 -40.22
CA ALA A 79 -25.25 3.49 -39.68
C ALA A 79 -25.67 2.62 -38.47
N GLN A 80 -25.37 1.34 -38.57
CA GLN A 80 -25.32 0.36 -37.48
C GLN A 80 -24.44 0.85 -36.32
N PRO A 81 -24.72 0.47 -35.05
CA PRO A 81 -23.92 0.91 -33.91
C PRO A 81 -22.54 0.26 -33.93
N LYS A 82 -21.55 0.97 -34.41
CA LYS A 82 -20.13 0.58 -34.24
C LYS A 82 -19.77 0.61 -32.76
N LYS A 83 -19.40 -0.56 -32.20
CA LYS A 83 -18.69 -0.67 -30.92
C LYS A 83 -17.53 0.32 -30.94
N LYS A 84 -17.57 1.30 -30.04
CA LYS A 84 -16.41 2.19 -29.75
C LYS A 84 -15.29 1.35 -29.19
N GLU A 85 -14.39 0.86 -30.02
CA GLU A 85 -13.08 0.43 -29.59
C GLU A 85 -12.33 1.69 -29.14
N THR A 86 -12.19 1.84 -27.83
CA THR A 86 -11.38 2.90 -27.24
C THR A 86 -9.92 2.61 -27.60
N LYS A 87 -9.37 3.32 -28.58
CA LYS A 87 -7.94 3.25 -28.92
C LYS A 87 -7.13 3.66 -27.70
N ILE A 88 -6.60 2.67 -26.97
CA ILE A 88 -5.69 2.88 -25.85
C ILE A 88 -4.43 3.54 -26.42
N SER A 89 -4.05 4.69 -25.87
CA SER A 89 -2.84 5.39 -26.33
C SER A 89 -1.61 4.48 -26.12
N SER A 90 -0.60 4.60 -26.97
CA SER A 90 0.64 3.80 -26.86
C SER A 90 1.32 3.94 -25.48
N LYS A 91 1.25 5.12 -24.89
CA LYS A 91 1.76 5.37 -23.51
C LYS A 91 0.98 4.60 -22.45
N THR A 92 -0.34 4.51 -22.57
CA THR A 92 -1.19 3.74 -21.66
C THR A 92 -0.96 2.23 -21.82
N ALA A 93 -0.81 1.74 -23.02
CA ALA A 93 -0.49 0.34 -23.30
C ALA A 93 0.88 -0.05 -22.73
N ALA A 94 1.89 0.81 -22.86
CA ALA A 94 3.22 0.59 -22.29
C ALA A 94 3.19 0.55 -20.76
N LYS A 95 2.45 1.45 -20.11
CA LYS A 95 2.26 1.46 -18.64
C LYS A 95 1.58 0.19 -18.15
N LEU A 96 0.50 -0.24 -18.79
CA LEU A 96 -0.18 -1.49 -18.48
C LEU A 96 0.74 -2.70 -18.61
N SER A 97 1.57 -2.77 -19.66
CA SER A 97 2.54 -3.85 -19.82
C SER A 97 3.60 -3.87 -18.71
N THR A 98 4.10 -2.71 -18.28
CA THR A 98 5.10 -2.60 -17.23
C THR A 98 4.51 -2.96 -15.87
N SER A 99 3.34 -2.44 -15.53
CA SER A 99 2.68 -2.75 -14.26
C SER A 99 2.27 -4.22 -14.19
N ALA A 100 1.74 -4.79 -15.27
CA ALA A 100 1.38 -6.20 -15.33
C ALA A 100 2.59 -7.12 -15.09
N LYS A 101 3.72 -6.86 -15.75
CA LYS A 101 4.97 -7.62 -15.54
C LYS A 101 5.45 -7.54 -14.09
N ARG A 102 5.38 -6.35 -13.48
CA ARG A 102 5.75 -6.16 -12.07
C ARG A 102 4.82 -6.94 -11.14
N ILE A 103 3.51 -6.88 -11.35
CA ILE A 103 2.50 -7.59 -10.55
C ILE A 103 2.69 -9.12 -10.68
N GLN A 104 2.91 -9.64 -11.91
CA GLN A 104 3.18 -11.05 -12.14
C GLN A 104 4.44 -11.53 -11.43
N LYS A 105 5.51 -10.72 -11.45
CA LYS A 105 6.74 -11.03 -10.72
C LYS A 105 6.49 -11.13 -9.22
N GLU A 106 5.79 -10.16 -8.63
CA GLU A 106 5.47 -10.18 -7.21
C GLU A 106 4.52 -11.33 -6.83
N LEU A 107 3.61 -11.72 -7.73
CA LEU A 107 2.77 -12.90 -7.53
C LEU A 107 3.61 -14.17 -7.45
N ALA A 108 4.58 -14.34 -8.33
CA ALA A 108 5.49 -15.47 -8.27
C ALA A 108 6.32 -15.48 -6.97
N GLU A 109 6.87 -14.33 -6.59
CA GLU A 109 7.66 -14.17 -5.37
C GLU A 109 6.84 -14.51 -4.10
N ILE A 110 5.63 -13.94 -3.96
CA ILE A 110 4.80 -14.16 -2.77
C ILE A 110 4.21 -15.57 -2.70
N THR A 111 4.07 -16.25 -3.84
CA THR A 111 3.62 -17.65 -3.91
C THR A 111 4.72 -18.60 -3.46
N LEU A 112 5.98 -18.30 -3.81
CA LEU A 112 7.14 -19.12 -3.45
C LEU A 112 7.59 -18.90 -2.00
N ASP A 113 7.58 -17.65 -1.53
CA ASP A 113 8.03 -17.24 -0.19
C ASP A 113 7.04 -16.23 0.41
N PRO A 114 5.88 -16.71 0.89
CA PRO A 114 4.88 -15.84 1.50
C PRO A 114 5.38 -15.25 2.82
N PRO A 115 5.04 -14.00 3.15
CA PRO A 115 5.35 -13.42 4.45
C PRO A 115 4.72 -14.24 5.58
N PRO A 116 5.35 -14.28 6.77
CA PRO A 116 4.79 -14.98 7.92
C PRO A 116 3.35 -14.54 8.21
N ASN A 117 2.46 -15.51 8.42
CA ASN A 117 1.04 -15.30 8.73
C ASN A 117 0.24 -14.57 7.62
N CYS A 118 0.78 -14.48 6.40
CA CYS A 118 0.11 -13.81 5.29
C CYS A 118 0.01 -14.73 4.07
N SER A 119 -1.06 -14.55 3.31
CA SER A 119 -1.18 -15.05 1.95
C SER A 119 -1.81 -13.99 1.06
N ALA A 120 -1.45 -13.95 -0.21
CA ALA A 120 -2.06 -13.04 -1.17
C ALA A 120 -2.03 -13.63 -2.58
N GLY A 121 -3.02 -13.24 -3.40
CA GLY A 121 -3.11 -13.65 -4.79
C GLY A 121 -4.30 -12.99 -5.49
N PRO A 122 -4.41 -13.15 -6.82
CA PRO A 122 -5.51 -12.62 -7.60
C PRO A 122 -6.87 -13.12 -7.11
N LYS A 123 -7.87 -12.25 -7.15
CA LYS A 123 -9.26 -12.56 -6.77
C LYS A 123 -10.04 -13.30 -7.86
N GLY A 124 -9.51 -13.35 -9.07
CA GLY A 124 -10.07 -13.95 -10.27
C GLY A 124 -9.10 -13.76 -11.42
N ASP A 125 -9.59 -13.56 -12.63
CA ASP A 125 -8.74 -13.42 -13.81
C ASP A 125 -8.03 -12.06 -13.91
N ASN A 126 -8.48 -11.08 -13.12
CA ASN A 126 -7.88 -9.75 -13.10
C ASN A 126 -6.67 -9.70 -12.17
N ILE A 127 -5.47 -9.67 -12.74
CA ILE A 127 -4.21 -9.57 -11.99
C ILE A 127 -4.05 -8.25 -11.19
N TYR A 128 -4.86 -7.24 -11.48
CA TYR A 128 -4.85 -5.95 -10.77
C TYR A 128 -5.68 -5.95 -9.48
N GLU A 129 -6.42 -7.02 -9.21
CA GLU A 129 -7.23 -7.18 -8.02
C GLU A 129 -6.83 -8.44 -7.25
N TRP A 130 -6.27 -8.25 -6.05
CA TRP A 130 -5.88 -9.37 -5.20
C TRP A 130 -6.72 -9.39 -3.94
N ARG A 131 -6.79 -10.58 -3.37
CA ARG A 131 -7.22 -10.81 -2.01
C ARG A 131 -6.04 -11.31 -1.20
N SER A 132 -5.89 -10.76 0.00
CA SER A 132 -4.91 -11.19 0.98
C SER A 132 -5.61 -11.67 2.25
N THR A 133 -4.99 -12.62 2.92
CA THR A 133 -5.36 -13.07 4.26
C THR A 133 -4.20 -12.82 5.20
N ILE A 134 -4.49 -12.21 6.35
CA ILE A 134 -3.54 -12.03 7.45
C ILE A 134 -4.09 -12.77 8.66
N LEU A 135 -3.28 -13.68 9.22
CA LEU A 135 -3.55 -14.27 10.53
C LEU A 135 -3.10 -13.29 11.61
N GLY A 136 -3.94 -13.05 12.59
CA GLY A 136 -3.62 -12.15 13.69
C GLY A 136 -2.27 -12.50 14.32
N PRO A 137 -1.33 -11.53 14.45
CA PRO A 137 0.02 -11.80 14.92
C PRO A 137 0.02 -12.44 16.30
N PRO A 138 0.86 -13.45 16.55
CA PRO A 138 0.98 -14.07 17.87
C PRO A 138 1.33 -13.06 18.95
N GLY A 139 0.66 -13.11 20.09
CA GLY A 139 0.84 -12.19 21.23
C GLY A 139 0.14 -10.84 21.05
N SER A 140 -0.54 -10.58 19.94
CA SER A 140 -1.38 -9.40 19.75
C SER A 140 -2.80 -9.64 20.27
N VAL A 141 -3.58 -8.56 20.41
CA VAL A 141 -5.02 -8.65 20.73
C VAL A 141 -5.84 -9.26 19.58
N TYR A 142 -5.23 -9.43 18.42
CA TYR A 142 -5.81 -10.01 17.21
C TYR A 142 -5.43 -11.47 16.99
N GLU A 143 -4.65 -12.08 17.90
CA GLU A 143 -4.22 -13.48 17.82
C GLU A 143 -5.43 -14.41 17.68
N GLY A 144 -5.32 -15.37 16.73
CA GLY A 144 -6.39 -16.31 16.40
C GLY A 144 -7.44 -15.80 15.44
N GLY A 145 -7.39 -14.52 15.05
CA GLY A 145 -8.26 -13.94 14.04
C GLY A 145 -7.72 -14.11 12.62
N VAL A 146 -8.63 -14.18 11.64
CA VAL A 146 -8.35 -14.24 10.20
C VAL A 146 -8.89 -12.96 9.56
N PHE A 147 -8.00 -12.13 9.03
CA PHE A 147 -8.35 -10.85 8.44
C PHE A 147 -8.18 -10.88 6.92
N PHE A 148 -9.26 -10.59 6.20
CA PHE A 148 -9.25 -10.47 4.76
C PHE A 148 -9.04 -9.03 4.33
N LEU A 149 -8.20 -8.84 3.33
CA LEU A 149 -7.91 -7.54 2.72
C LEU A 149 -8.11 -7.63 1.21
N ASP A 150 -8.62 -6.55 0.62
CA ASP A 150 -8.59 -6.36 -0.82
C ASP A 150 -7.39 -5.46 -1.17
N ILE A 151 -6.68 -5.81 -2.24
CA ILE A 151 -5.55 -5.06 -2.79
C ILE A 151 -5.89 -4.75 -4.24
N ALA A 152 -5.95 -3.46 -4.59
CA ALA A 152 -6.20 -3.01 -5.94
C ALA A 152 -4.98 -2.23 -6.46
N PHE A 153 -4.45 -2.69 -7.59
CA PHE A 153 -3.35 -2.03 -8.27
C PHE A 153 -3.87 -1.05 -9.31
N THR A 154 -3.13 0.02 -9.53
CA THR A 154 -3.38 0.96 -10.63
C THR A 154 -2.46 0.66 -11.81
N PRO A 155 -2.78 1.14 -13.02
CA PRO A 155 -1.86 1.07 -14.16
C PRO A 155 -0.51 1.75 -13.92
N ASP A 156 -0.45 2.66 -12.96
CA ASP A 156 0.78 3.37 -12.56
C ASP A 156 1.64 2.60 -11.54
N TYR A 157 1.24 1.41 -11.12
CA TYR A 157 2.05 0.57 -10.26
C TYR A 157 3.34 0.14 -10.96
N PRO A 158 4.53 0.15 -10.32
CA PRO A 158 4.80 0.41 -8.91
C PRO A 158 5.09 1.88 -8.55
N PHE A 159 4.91 2.84 -9.44
CA PHE A 159 5.20 4.25 -9.17
C PHE A 159 4.17 4.89 -8.23
N LYS A 160 2.92 4.40 -8.25
CA LYS A 160 1.89 4.71 -7.27
C LYS A 160 1.62 3.51 -6.37
N PRO A 161 1.27 3.74 -5.09
CA PRO A 161 0.93 2.66 -4.17
C PRO A 161 -0.34 1.92 -4.62
N PRO A 162 -0.47 0.62 -4.25
CA PRO A 162 -1.73 -0.07 -4.35
C PRO A 162 -2.71 0.46 -3.31
N LYS A 163 -4.00 0.34 -3.58
CA LYS A 163 -5.04 0.56 -2.58
C LYS A 163 -5.25 -0.73 -1.80
N VAL A 164 -5.05 -0.65 -0.48
CA VAL A 164 -5.23 -1.78 0.43
C VAL A 164 -6.32 -1.45 1.44
N THR A 165 -7.32 -2.32 1.56
CA THR A 165 -8.45 -2.12 2.46
C THR A 165 -8.80 -3.40 3.20
N PHE A 166 -9.08 -3.30 4.50
CA PHE A 166 -9.62 -4.41 5.28
C PHE A 166 -11.08 -4.69 4.88
N ARG A 167 -11.38 -5.95 4.68
CA ARG A 167 -12.76 -6.45 4.50
C ARG A 167 -13.33 -6.94 5.82
N THR A 168 -12.49 -7.56 6.63
CA THR A 168 -12.85 -7.98 7.98
C THR A 168 -12.89 -6.77 8.90
N ARG A 169 -13.95 -6.61 9.67
CA ARG A 169 -14.04 -5.54 10.68
C ARG A 169 -13.01 -5.76 11.78
N ILE A 170 -12.35 -4.68 12.16
CA ILE A 170 -11.29 -4.70 13.17
C ILE A 170 -11.42 -3.48 14.09
N TYR A 171 -11.12 -3.64 15.38
CA TYR A 171 -11.05 -2.55 16.34
C TYR A 171 -9.60 -2.06 16.43
N HIS A 172 -9.28 -0.97 15.73
CA HIS A 172 -7.90 -0.48 15.60
C HIS A 172 -7.86 1.02 15.32
N CYS A 173 -7.01 1.79 16.00
CA CYS A 173 -6.99 3.25 15.86
C CYS A 173 -6.53 3.74 14.47
N ASN A 174 -5.75 2.95 13.75
CA ASN A 174 -5.26 3.31 12.40
C ASN A 174 -6.07 2.67 11.25
N ILE A 175 -7.18 2.01 11.57
CA ILE A 175 -8.07 1.39 10.57
C ILE A 175 -9.50 1.82 10.88
N ASN A 176 -10.17 2.44 9.91
CA ASN A 176 -11.52 2.93 10.11
C ASN A 176 -12.59 1.86 9.81
N SER A 177 -13.86 2.22 10.03
CA SER A 177 -15.01 1.33 9.80
C SER A 177 -15.18 0.89 8.34
N GLN A 178 -14.61 1.61 7.39
CA GLN A 178 -14.60 1.27 5.96
C GLN A 178 -13.41 0.39 5.58
N GLY A 179 -12.52 0.04 6.52
CA GLY A 179 -11.33 -0.75 6.29
C GLY A 179 -10.14 0.03 5.71
N VAL A 180 -10.24 1.35 5.63
CA VAL A 180 -9.12 2.19 5.19
C VAL A 180 -8.01 2.18 6.24
N ILE A 181 -6.76 2.03 5.79
CA ILE A 181 -5.58 1.90 6.64
C ILE A 181 -4.78 3.21 6.61
N CYS A 182 -4.47 3.77 7.76
CA CYS A 182 -3.46 4.83 7.89
C CYS A 182 -2.08 4.21 8.03
N LEU A 183 -1.40 4.07 6.91
CA LEU A 183 -0.04 3.55 6.84
C LEU A 183 0.76 4.43 5.89
N ASP A 184 1.85 4.98 6.38
CA ASP A 184 2.68 5.96 5.68
C ASP A 184 3.23 5.44 4.34
N ILE A 185 3.61 4.15 4.27
CA ILE A 185 4.10 3.53 3.04
C ILE A 185 3.01 3.32 1.98
N LEU A 186 1.73 3.45 2.32
CA LEU A 186 0.62 3.45 1.36
C LEU A 186 0.23 4.87 0.90
N LYS A 187 0.95 5.89 1.38
CA LYS A 187 0.75 7.31 1.10
C LYS A 187 2.09 7.96 0.66
N ASP A 188 2.51 8.96 1.39
CA ASP A 188 3.65 9.83 1.06
C ASP A 188 5.02 9.13 1.09
N ASN A 189 5.15 8.06 1.87
CA ASN A 189 6.38 7.26 1.99
C ASN A 189 6.38 6.02 1.07
N TRP A 190 5.49 5.96 0.09
CA TRP A 190 5.56 4.93 -0.93
C TRP A 190 6.85 5.03 -1.75
N SER A 191 7.40 3.89 -2.11
CA SER A 191 8.54 3.77 -3.02
C SER A 191 8.32 2.60 -3.97
N PRO A 192 8.69 2.71 -5.25
CA PRO A 192 8.65 1.58 -6.21
C PRO A 192 9.47 0.36 -5.80
N ALA A 193 10.40 0.52 -4.85
CA ALA A 193 11.17 -0.59 -4.27
C ALA A 193 10.39 -1.43 -3.25
N LEU A 194 9.22 -0.96 -2.81
CA LEU A 194 8.32 -1.71 -1.94
C LEU A 194 7.58 -2.76 -2.77
N THR A 195 7.36 -3.92 -2.15
CA THR A 195 6.58 -5.03 -2.70
C THR A 195 5.35 -5.28 -1.85
N ILE A 196 4.37 -6.03 -2.37
CA ILE A 196 3.19 -6.43 -1.58
C ILE A 196 3.59 -7.20 -0.34
N SER A 197 4.61 -8.07 -0.40
CA SER A 197 5.13 -8.77 0.78
C SER A 197 5.57 -7.79 1.87
N LYS A 198 6.28 -6.71 1.52
CA LYS A 198 6.70 -5.67 2.48
C LYS A 198 5.53 -4.86 3.02
N VAL A 199 4.52 -4.60 2.19
CA VAL A 199 3.27 -3.94 2.63
C VAL A 199 2.54 -4.80 3.65
N LEU A 200 2.37 -6.09 3.39
CA LEU A 200 1.70 -7.01 4.32
C LEU A 200 2.45 -7.15 5.65
N LEU A 201 3.79 -7.24 5.60
CA LEU A 201 4.61 -7.23 6.81
C LEU A 201 4.46 -5.93 7.63
N SER A 202 4.36 -4.78 6.95
CA SER A 202 4.13 -3.50 7.62
C SER A 202 2.74 -3.44 8.25
N ILE A 203 1.72 -4.03 7.62
CA ILE A 203 0.38 -4.15 8.21
C ILE A 203 0.41 -5.08 9.42
N CYS A 204 1.09 -6.22 9.37
CA CYS A 204 1.27 -7.10 10.53
C CYS A 204 1.95 -6.38 11.70
N SER A 205 2.97 -5.56 11.42
CA SER A 205 3.62 -4.73 12.44
C SER A 205 2.67 -3.69 13.03
N LEU A 206 1.80 -3.09 12.20
CA LEU A 206 0.79 -2.14 12.66
C LEU A 206 -0.27 -2.82 13.55
N LEU A 207 -0.62 -4.08 13.28
CA LEU A 207 -1.52 -4.87 14.13
C LEU A 207 -0.87 -5.24 15.46
N THR A 208 0.45 -5.39 15.50
CA THR A 208 1.17 -5.70 16.75
C THR A 208 1.36 -4.44 17.62
N ASP A 209 1.68 -3.31 16.98
CA ASP A 209 1.97 -2.04 17.65
C ASP A 209 1.36 -0.90 16.81
N CYS A 210 0.21 -0.39 17.24
CA CYS A 210 -0.49 0.68 16.54
C CYS A 210 0.23 2.03 16.69
N ASN A 211 -0.15 3.00 15.85
CA ASN A 211 0.35 4.38 15.91
C ASN A 211 -0.74 5.32 16.43
N PRO A 212 -0.85 5.55 17.75
CA PRO A 212 -1.87 6.44 18.30
C PRO A 212 -1.58 7.93 18.08
N ALA A 213 -0.39 8.28 17.57
CA ALA A 213 -0.04 9.67 17.26
C ALA A 213 -0.62 10.15 15.91
N ASP A 214 -0.95 9.22 15.00
CA ASP A 214 -1.61 9.52 13.72
C ASP A 214 -2.82 8.58 13.50
N PRO A 215 -3.90 8.73 14.29
CA PRO A 215 -5.04 7.84 14.25
C PRO A 215 -6.04 8.23 13.14
N LEU A 216 -6.73 7.23 12.58
CA LEU A 216 -7.97 7.43 11.81
C LEU A 216 -9.19 7.47 12.73
N VAL A 217 -9.11 6.83 13.89
CA VAL A 217 -10.20 6.74 14.87
C VAL A 217 -9.68 7.22 16.23
N GLY A 218 -9.86 8.52 16.49
CA GLY A 218 -9.31 9.18 17.68
C GLY A 218 -9.83 8.60 19.00
N SER A 219 -11.11 8.18 19.06
CA SER A 219 -11.68 7.56 20.25
C SER A 219 -10.97 6.26 20.65
N ILE A 220 -10.60 5.44 19.66
CA ILE A 220 -9.85 4.20 19.90
C ILE A 220 -8.41 4.52 20.33
N ALA A 221 -7.79 5.54 19.71
CA ALA A 221 -6.45 5.98 20.11
C ALA A 221 -6.42 6.51 21.55
N THR A 222 -7.39 7.33 21.93
CA THR A 222 -7.54 7.81 23.30
C THR A 222 -7.69 6.63 24.26
N GLN A 223 -8.58 5.68 23.95
CA GLN A 223 -8.77 4.50 24.80
C GLN A 223 -7.48 3.65 24.90
N TYR A 224 -6.76 3.49 23.80
CA TYR A 224 -5.47 2.78 23.79
C TYR A 224 -4.44 3.42 24.73
N LEU A 225 -4.42 4.76 24.81
CA LEU A 225 -3.49 5.51 25.64
C LEU A 225 -3.94 5.60 27.12
N THR A 226 -5.24 5.74 27.36
CA THR A 226 -5.77 6.03 28.71
C THR A 226 -6.28 4.79 29.44
N ASN A 227 -6.80 3.79 28.70
CA ASN A 227 -7.36 2.56 29.28
C ASN A 227 -7.04 1.36 28.38
N ARG A 228 -5.78 0.95 28.41
CA ARG A 228 -5.28 -0.15 27.60
C ARG A 228 -5.99 -1.47 27.85
N THR A 229 -6.36 -1.74 29.10
CA THR A 229 -7.07 -2.97 29.46
C THR A 229 -8.42 -3.08 28.77
N GLU A 230 -9.17 -2.00 28.76
CA GLU A 230 -10.48 -1.97 28.11
C GLU A 230 -10.36 -1.98 26.58
N HIS A 231 -9.39 -1.25 26.02
CA HIS A 231 -9.06 -1.33 24.60
C HIS A 231 -8.79 -2.77 24.18
N ASP A 232 -7.89 -3.46 24.89
CA ASP A 232 -7.47 -4.82 24.56
C ASP A 232 -8.62 -5.82 24.71
N ARG A 233 -9.49 -5.62 25.70
CA ARG A 233 -10.72 -6.40 25.89
C ARG A 233 -11.66 -6.28 24.68
N ILE A 234 -11.93 -5.05 24.25
CA ILE A 234 -12.82 -4.78 23.10
C ILE A 234 -12.19 -5.30 21.80
N ALA A 235 -10.91 -5.08 21.57
CA ALA A 235 -10.20 -5.56 20.38
C ALA A 235 -10.27 -7.10 20.28
N LYS A 236 -10.04 -7.83 21.37
CA LYS A 236 -10.20 -9.29 21.43
C LYS A 236 -11.64 -9.73 21.17
N GLN A 237 -12.62 -9.00 21.72
CA GLN A 237 -14.04 -9.29 21.48
C GLN A 237 -14.41 -9.11 20.02
N TRP A 238 -13.93 -8.05 19.36
CA TRP A 238 -14.14 -7.83 17.92
C TRP A 238 -13.46 -8.90 17.08
N THR A 239 -12.24 -9.27 17.40
CA THR A 239 -11.51 -10.36 16.75
C THR A 239 -12.33 -11.64 16.78
N LYS A 240 -12.80 -12.04 17.96
CA LYS A 240 -13.65 -13.23 18.13
C LYS A 240 -14.98 -13.15 17.38
N ARG A 241 -15.54 -11.93 17.21
CA ARG A 241 -16.86 -11.75 16.58
C ARG A 241 -16.80 -11.68 15.07
N TYR A 242 -15.75 -11.08 14.50
CA TYR A 242 -15.69 -10.73 13.08
C TYR A 242 -14.57 -11.41 12.31
N ALA A 243 -13.58 -11.99 12.98
CA ALA A 243 -12.38 -12.55 12.39
C ALA A 243 -12.18 -14.05 12.70
N THR A 244 -13.16 -14.72 13.26
CA THR A 244 -13.14 -16.17 13.50
C THR A 244 -14.20 -16.87 12.65
#